data_bdaf080bf3c53276940104e5cbd23a8d
#
_entry.id   bdaf080bf3c53276940104e5cbd23a8d
#
_cell.length_a   1.000
_cell.length_b   1.000
_cell.length_c   1.000
_cell.angle_alpha   90.00
_cell.angle_beta   90.00
_cell.angle_gamma   90.00
#
_symmetry.space_group_name_H-M   'P 1'
#
loop_
_entity.id
_entity.type
_entity.pdbx_description
1 polymer ?
#
loop_
_entity_poly.entity_id
_entity_poly.type
_entity_poly.pdbx_seq_one_letter_code
_entity_poly.pdbx_strand_id
1 'polypeptide(L)'
;MQDNFYELASSQDQLGATLIRDALIPDILGKDNNILYWAGRRLARLFPLAKDEELPIFFEQANWGKLERVKAKKEQQYFELTGQIIETRQKLNSACEFLIEAGFLAETIQNQLGFVTEAIIDKKTHGTVTILVQVDTKDPLDLDFIEEQQPLNILTGSEEN
;
A
#
# COMPACT_ATOMS: atom_id res chain seq x y z
N MET A 1 1.80 -5.43 26.90
CA MET A 1 1.91 -5.35 25.43
C MET A 1 1.05 -6.39 24.72
N GLN A 2 1.15 -7.66 25.07
CA GLN A 2 0.38 -8.74 24.43
C GLN A 2 -1.13 -8.57 24.57
N ASP A 3 -1.63 -8.29 25.75
CA ASP A 3 -3.06 -8.16 26.03
C ASP A 3 -3.66 -6.95 25.28
N ASN A 4 -2.94 -5.83 25.26
CA ASN A 4 -3.35 -4.62 24.55
C ASN A 4 -3.38 -4.84 23.03
N PHE A 5 -2.40 -5.55 22.47
CA PHE A 5 -2.38 -5.91 21.05
C PHE A 5 -3.60 -6.76 20.69
N TYR A 6 -3.83 -7.83 21.46
CA TYR A 6 -4.94 -8.75 21.24
C TYR A 6 -6.29 -8.00 21.29
N GLU A 7 -6.49 -7.17 22.29
CA GLU A 7 -7.72 -6.40 22.49
C GLU A 7 -8.00 -5.45 21.34
N LEU A 8 -7.00 -4.65 20.93
CA LEU A 8 -7.12 -3.70 19.83
C LEU A 8 -7.34 -4.37 18.47
N ALA A 9 -6.58 -5.42 18.18
CA ALA A 9 -6.69 -6.12 16.89
C ALA A 9 -7.97 -6.94 16.79
N SER A 10 -8.41 -7.59 17.87
CA SER A 10 -9.64 -8.41 17.89
C SER A 10 -10.90 -7.57 17.72
N SER A 11 -10.92 -6.34 18.24
CA SER A 11 -12.09 -5.47 18.17
C SER A 11 -12.47 -5.05 16.74
N GLN A 12 -11.58 -5.26 15.78
CA GLN A 12 -11.74 -4.83 14.39
C GLN A 12 -11.96 -5.98 13.39
N ASP A 13 -12.15 -7.20 13.85
CA ASP A 13 -12.16 -8.43 13.02
C ASP A 13 -10.90 -8.61 12.15
N GLN A 14 -9.78 -8.06 12.59
CA GLN A 14 -8.55 -7.98 11.80
C GLN A 14 -7.37 -8.65 12.49
N LEU A 15 -7.64 -9.43 13.52
CA LEU A 15 -6.59 -10.02 14.34
C LEU A 15 -5.57 -10.83 13.51
N GLY A 16 -6.05 -11.68 12.59
CA GLY A 16 -5.14 -12.49 11.77
C GLY A 16 -4.18 -11.68 10.90
N ALA A 17 -4.71 -10.69 10.17
CA ALA A 17 -3.89 -9.81 9.34
C ALA A 17 -2.94 -8.95 10.17
N THR A 18 -3.41 -8.44 11.29
CA THR A 18 -2.61 -7.60 12.20
C THR A 18 -1.52 -8.42 12.91
N LEU A 19 -1.79 -9.67 13.29
CA LEU A 19 -0.77 -10.58 13.83
C LEU A 19 0.39 -10.78 12.85
N ILE A 20 0.08 -10.98 11.57
CA ILE A 20 1.10 -11.16 10.54
C ILE A 20 1.86 -9.84 10.34
N ARG A 21 1.14 -8.76 10.10
CA ARG A 21 1.71 -7.48 9.70
C ARG A 21 2.46 -6.76 10.81
N ASP A 22 1.92 -6.74 12.01
CA ASP A 22 2.40 -5.88 13.10
C ASP A 22 3.05 -6.65 14.26
N ALA A 23 3.02 -7.99 14.24
CA ALA A 23 3.70 -8.83 15.20
C ALA A 23 4.74 -9.74 14.54
N LEU A 24 4.33 -10.60 13.61
CA LEU A 24 5.20 -11.63 13.03
C LEU A 24 6.29 -11.03 12.12
N ILE A 25 5.90 -10.18 11.16
CA ILE A 25 6.84 -9.58 10.20
C ILE A 25 7.90 -8.73 10.90
N PRO A 26 7.56 -7.83 11.84
CA PRO A 26 8.56 -7.10 12.59
C PRO A 26 9.51 -7.98 13.42
N ASP A 27 9.01 -9.08 13.95
CA ASP A 27 9.83 -10.04 14.71
C ASP A 27 10.87 -10.74 13.81
N ILE A 28 10.46 -11.12 12.58
CA ILE A 28 11.33 -11.77 11.60
C ILE A 28 12.38 -10.81 11.05
N LEU A 29 11.97 -9.60 10.68
CA LEU A 29 12.82 -8.62 9.97
C LEU A 29 13.67 -7.78 10.93
N GLY A 30 13.24 -7.60 12.17
CA GLY A 30 13.89 -6.70 13.09
C GLY A 30 13.87 -5.26 12.60
N LYS A 31 15.05 -4.62 12.58
CA LYS A 31 15.17 -3.22 12.15
C LYS A 31 15.26 -3.02 10.63
N ASP A 32 15.57 -4.08 9.89
CA ASP A 32 15.72 -4.03 8.43
C ASP A 32 14.39 -4.40 7.75
N ASN A 33 13.52 -3.42 7.66
CA ASN A 33 12.20 -3.57 7.06
C ASN A 33 12.08 -3.05 5.62
N ASN A 34 13.18 -2.57 5.01
CA ASN A 34 13.18 -2.03 3.65
C ASN A 34 12.75 -3.06 2.60
N ILE A 35 12.94 -4.33 2.88
CA ILE A 35 12.47 -5.42 2.02
C ILE A 35 10.96 -5.37 1.79
N LEU A 36 10.19 -4.79 2.71
CA LEU A 36 8.75 -4.66 2.59
C LEU A 36 8.32 -3.74 1.45
N TYR A 37 9.11 -2.72 1.15
CA TYR A 37 8.88 -1.88 -0.03
C TYR A 37 8.96 -2.72 -1.32
N TRP A 38 9.97 -3.55 -1.44
CA TRP A 38 10.15 -4.44 -2.59
C TRP A 38 9.11 -5.56 -2.62
N ALA A 39 8.67 -6.03 -1.45
CA ALA A 39 7.54 -6.96 -1.34
C ALA A 39 6.23 -6.32 -1.85
N GLY A 40 5.99 -5.06 -1.53
CA GLY A 40 4.86 -4.29 -2.05
C GLY A 40 4.89 -4.15 -3.58
N ARG A 41 6.06 -3.84 -4.13
CA ARG A 41 6.26 -3.82 -5.59
C ARG A 41 5.99 -5.19 -6.22
N ARG A 42 6.45 -6.27 -5.58
CA ARG A 42 6.19 -7.64 -6.02
C ARG A 42 4.70 -7.96 -6.02
N LEU A 43 3.97 -7.56 -4.98
CA LEU A 43 2.52 -7.74 -4.92
C LEU A 43 1.81 -7.05 -6.07
N ALA A 44 2.21 -5.84 -6.44
CA ALA A 44 1.63 -5.12 -7.57
C ALA A 44 1.89 -5.84 -8.92
N ARG A 45 2.99 -6.54 -9.04
CA ARG A 45 3.26 -7.39 -10.22
C ARG A 45 2.42 -8.66 -10.23
N LEU A 46 2.14 -9.24 -9.06
CA LEU A 46 1.28 -10.41 -8.93
C LEU A 46 -0.21 -10.09 -9.08
N PHE A 47 -0.59 -8.88 -8.72
CA PHE A 47 -1.97 -8.36 -8.76
C PHE A 47 -2.02 -7.03 -9.51
N PRO A 48 -1.76 -7.04 -10.83
CA PRO A 48 -1.67 -5.82 -11.61
C PRO A 48 -3.03 -5.17 -11.79
N LEU A 49 -3.12 -3.87 -11.49
CA LEU A 49 -4.31 -3.07 -11.66
C LEU A 49 -4.23 -2.29 -12.97
N ALA A 50 -5.23 -2.44 -13.83
CA ALA A 50 -5.25 -1.78 -15.13
C ALA A 50 -5.64 -0.31 -15.03
N LYS A 51 -6.51 0.03 -14.08
CA LYS A 51 -7.11 1.35 -13.96
C LYS A 51 -6.76 2.00 -12.64
N ASP A 52 -6.58 3.30 -12.69
CA ASP A 52 -6.27 4.12 -11.53
C ASP A 52 -7.37 4.07 -10.45
N GLU A 53 -8.63 4.01 -10.89
CA GLU A 53 -9.80 3.92 -10.00
C GLU A 53 -9.85 2.61 -9.19
N GLU A 54 -9.10 1.59 -9.59
CA GLU A 54 -9.02 0.31 -8.89
C GLU A 54 -8.11 0.38 -7.66
N LEU A 55 -7.20 1.34 -7.58
CA LEU A 55 -6.29 1.51 -6.44
C LEU A 55 -7.01 1.67 -5.10
N PRO A 56 -7.94 2.64 -4.94
CA PRO A 56 -8.67 2.78 -3.69
C PRO A 56 -9.48 1.54 -3.33
N ILE A 57 -10.06 0.87 -4.31
CA ILE A 57 -10.85 -0.35 -4.12
C ILE A 57 -9.96 -1.49 -3.60
N PHE A 58 -8.82 -1.70 -4.23
CA PHE A 58 -7.87 -2.73 -3.81
C PHE A 58 -7.34 -2.50 -2.39
N PHE A 59 -6.97 -1.27 -2.06
CA PHE A 59 -6.50 -0.90 -0.72
C PHE A 59 -7.55 -1.18 0.36
N GLU A 60 -8.80 -0.84 0.08
CA GLU A 60 -9.91 -1.12 1.00
C GLU A 60 -10.15 -2.62 1.15
N GLN A 61 -10.19 -3.39 0.06
CA GLN A 61 -10.35 -4.83 0.09
C GLN A 61 -9.18 -5.57 0.76
N ALA A 62 -7.96 -5.06 0.56
CA ALA A 62 -6.77 -5.57 1.25
C ALA A 62 -6.71 -5.17 2.73
N ASN A 63 -7.64 -4.35 3.18
CA ASN A 63 -7.67 -3.79 4.53
C ASN A 63 -6.41 -3.00 4.88
N TRP A 64 -5.92 -2.25 3.90
CA TRP A 64 -4.79 -1.33 4.05
C TRP A 64 -5.21 0.09 4.40
N GLY A 65 -6.50 0.38 4.33
CA GLY A 65 -7.09 1.68 4.63
C GLY A 65 -7.76 2.32 3.42
N LYS A 66 -8.25 3.53 3.63
CA LYS A 66 -8.83 4.36 2.58
C LYS A 66 -7.73 5.18 1.91
N LEU A 67 -7.53 4.93 0.63
CA LEU A 67 -6.55 5.63 -0.19
C LEU A 67 -7.22 6.76 -0.97
N GLU A 68 -6.63 7.95 -0.92
CA GLU A 68 -7.08 9.13 -1.66
C GLU A 68 -5.89 9.87 -2.26
N ARG A 69 -5.95 10.17 -3.56
CA ARG A 69 -4.99 11.05 -4.19
C ARG A 69 -5.38 12.50 -3.90
N VAL A 70 -4.59 13.19 -3.10
CA VAL A 70 -4.89 14.56 -2.64
C VAL A 70 -4.21 15.62 -3.48
N LYS A 71 -3.16 15.26 -4.22
CA LYS A 71 -2.43 16.18 -5.10
C LYS A 71 -1.77 15.41 -6.22
N ALA A 72 -1.89 15.91 -7.43
CA ALA A 72 -1.18 15.40 -8.60
C ALA A 72 -0.54 16.55 -9.37
N LYS A 73 0.76 16.47 -9.55
CA LYS A 73 1.56 17.27 -10.50
C LYS A 73 2.19 16.30 -11.49
N LYS A 74 2.78 16.82 -12.56
CA LYS A 74 3.33 16.01 -13.65
C LYS A 74 4.23 14.85 -13.19
N GLU A 75 5.09 15.07 -12.20
CA GLU A 75 6.09 14.12 -11.72
C GLU A 75 5.89 13.69 -10.26
N GLN A 76 4.97 14.32 -9.54
CA GLN A 76 4.72 14.05 -8.13
C GLN A 76 3.24 13.87 -7.86
N GLN A 77 2.92 12.81 -7.16
CA GLN A 77 1.58 12.51 -6.70
C GLN A 77 1.60 12.25 -5.19
N TYR A 78 0.70 12.87 -4.48
CA TYR A 78 0.54 12.69 -3.04
C TYR A 78 -0.74 11.91 -2.77
N PHE A 79 -0.59 10.84 -2.02
CA PHE A 79 -1.69 10.03 -1.54
C PHE A 79 -1.78 10.13 -0.03
N GLU A 80 -3.01 10.18 0.47
CA GLU A 80 -3.28 10.01 1.89
C GLU A 80 -3.94 8.66 2.13
N LEU A 81 -3.46 7.98 3.14
CA LEU A 81 -3.98 6.71 3.63
C LEU A 81 -4.56 6.94 5.01
N THR A 82 -5.86 6.68 5.16
CA THR A 82 -6.62 6.92 6.39
C THR A 82 -7.47 5.71 6.73
N GLY A 83 -8.18 5.81 7.84
CA GLY A 83 -9.13 4.81 8.29
C GLY A 83 -8.74 4.14 9.59
N GLN A 84 -9.64 3.32 10.09
CA GLN A 84 -9.51 2.72 11.41
C GLN A 84 -8.30 1.78 11.53
N ILE A 85 -7.96 1.06 10.45
CA ILE A 85 -6.77 0.21 10.45
C ILE A 85 -5.49 1.01 10.64
N ILE A 86 -5.41 2.21 10.07
CA ILE A 86 -4.25 3.10 10.23
C ILE A 86 -4.13 3.55 11.68
N GLU A 87 -5.22 3.98 12.28
CA GLU A 87 -5.25 4.38 13.69
C GLU A 87 -4.90 3.22 14.62
N THR A 88 -5.44 2.03 14.35
CA THR A 88 -5.16 0.83 15.14
C THR A 88 -3.68 0.46 15.07
N ARG A 89 -3.10 0.42 13.89
CA ARG A 89 -1.67 0.13 13.72
C ARG A 89 -0.78 1.15 14.40
N GLN A 90 -1.12 2.43 14.30
CA GLN A 90 -0.38 3.49 14.99
C GLN A 90 -0.49 3.42 16.52
N LYS A 91 -1.63 2.97 17.05
CA LYS A 91 -1.80 2.72 18.50
C LYS A 91 -0.98 1.52 18.97
N LEU A 92 -0.89 0.47 18.17
CA LEU A 92 -0.08 -0.71 18.47
C LEU A 92 1.42 -0.39 18.48
N ASN A 93 1.86 0.39 17.49
CA ASN A 93 3.24 0.82 17.35
C ASN A 93 3.31 2.13 16.56
N SER A 94 3.69 3.22 17.20
CA SER A 94 3.84 4.52 16.55
C SER A 94 4.90 4.53 15.43
N ALA A 95 5.82 3.57 15.46
CA ALA A 95 6.84 3.36 14.44
C ALA A 95 6.42 2.34 13.37
N CYS A 96 5.14 1.92 13.33
CA CYS A 96 4.66 1.00 12.30
C CYS A 96 4.95 1.54 10.89
N GLU A 97 5.29 0.62 9.99
CA GLU A 97 5.68 0.94 8.63
C GLU A 97 4.49 0.82 7.65
N PHE A 98 4.61 1.49 6.52
CA PHE A 98 3.65 1.47 5.40
C PHE A 98 4.38 1.24 4.06
N LEU A 99 5.45 0.48 4.11
CA LEU A 99 6.33 0.27 2.97
C LEU A 99 5.72 -0.65 1.91
N ILE A 100 4.90 -1.62 2.31
CA ILE A 100 4.19 -2.47 1.35
C ILE A 100 3.24 -1.60 0.51
N GLU A 101 2.49 -0.73 1.14
CA GLU A 101 1.57 0.20 0.48
C GLU A 101 2.31 1.16 -0.47
N ALA A 102 3.43 1.71 -0.02
CA ALA A 102 4.25 2.58 -0.85
C ALA A 102 4.82 1.84 -2.07
N GLY A 103 5.36 0.64 -1.87
CA GLY A 103 5.88 -0.20 -2.95
C GLY A 103 4.80 -0.60 -3.96
N PHE A 104 3.62 -0.95 -3.47
CA PHE A 104 2.48 -1.30 -4.32
C PHE A 104 2.04 -0.12 -5.19
N LEU A 105 1.94 1.08 -4.61
CA LEU A 105 1.64 2.31 -5.35
C LEU A 105 2.70 2.61 -6.42
N ALA A 106 3.96 2.56 -6.05
CA ALA A 106 5.06 2.83 -6.97
C ALA A 106 5.02 1.93 -8.20
N GLU A 107 4.89 0.63 -8.00
CA GLU A 107 4.86 -0.35 -9.10
C GLU A 107 3.60 -0.23 -9.94
N THR A 108 2.44 -0.04 -9.32
CA THR A 108 1.17 0.12 -10.05
C THR A 108 1.21 1.36 -10.95
N ILE A 109 1.66 2.50 -10.42
CA ILE A 109 1.75 3.73 -11.19
C ILE A 109 2.84 3.63 -12.26
N GLN A 110 3.97 3.02 -11.95
CA GLN A 110 5.02 2.73 -12.94
C GLN A 110 4.48 1.96 -14.14
N ASN A 111 3.74 0.88 -13.88
CA ASN A 111 3.20 0.03 -14.93
C ASN A 111 2.10 0.73 -15.75
N GLN A 112 1.31 1.58 -15.11
CA GLN A 112 0.24 2.34 -15.79
C GLN A 112 0.80 3.47 -16.67
N LEU A 113 1.82 4.17 -16.19
CA LEU A 113 2.39 5.33 -16.90
C LEU A 113 3.56 4.99 -17.84
N GLY A 114 4.26 3.89 -17.59
CA GLY A 114 5.40 3.47 -18.40
C GLY A 114 6.71 4.21 -18.10
N PHE A 115 6.84 4.79 -16.90
CA PHE A 115 8.04 5.49 -16.43
C PHE A 115 8.50 4.95 -15.09
N VAL A 116 9.81 4.93 -14.85
CA VAL A 116 10.38 4.57 -13.56
C VAL A 116 9.74 5.42 -12.46
N THR A 117 9.21 4.77 -11.45
CA THR A 117 8.44 5.39 -10.38
C THR A 117 8.88 4.86 -9.04
N GLU A 118 9.07 5.76 -8.09
CA GLU A 118 9.41 5.46 -6.71
C GLU A 118 8.41 6.10 -5.75
N ALA A 119 8.28 5.54 -4.58
CA ALA A 119 7.42 6.10 -3.53
C ALA A 119 8.14 6.13 -2.18
N ILE A 120 7.84 7.14 -1.40
CA ILE A 120 8.32 7.30 -0.03
C ILE A 120 7.18 7.65 0.90
N ILE A 121 7.34 7.33 2.17
CA ILE A 121 6.46 7.87 3.22
C ILE A 121 6.91 9.29 3.51
N ASP A 122 6.11 10.24 3.09
CA ASP A 122 6.42 11.67 3.24
C ASP A 122 6.13 12.14 4.67
N LYS A 123 4.96 11.76 5.21
CA LYS A 123 4.51 12.20 6.52
C LYS A 123 3.61 11.17 7.19
N LYS A 124 3.81 10.99 8.49
CA LYS A 124 2.86 10.27 9.36
C LYS A 124 2.34 11.21 10.43
N THR A 125 1.04 11.38 10.47
CA THR A 125 0.33 12.09 11.54
C THR A 125 -0.68 11.14 12.17
N HIS A 126 -1.35 11.56 13.22
CA HIS A 126 -2.38 10.73 13.85
C HIS A 126 -3.51 10.42 12.85
N GLY A 127 -3.66 9.14 12.56
CA GLY A 127 -4.72 8.63 11.66
C GLY A 127 -4.49 8.86 10.16
N THR A 128 -3.37 9.48 9.76
CA THR A 128 -3.09 9.76 8.34
C THR A 128 -1.64 9.45 8.00
N VAL A 129 -1.44 8.78 6.89
CA VAL A 129 -0.12 8.54 6.28
C VAL A 129 -0.12 9.15 4.90
N THR A 130 0.82 10.06 4.65
CA THR A 130 1.01 10.67 3.34
C THR A 130 2.15 9.96 2.60
N ILE A 131 1.85 9.47 1.40
CA ILE A 131 2.80 8.79 0.52
C ILE A 131 3.04 9.69 -0.68
N LEU A 132 4.31 10.03 -0.92
CA LEU A 132 4.74 10.72 -2.11
C LEU A 132 5.18 9.70 -3.15
N VAL A 133 4.54 9.72 -4.31
CA VAL A 133 4.93 8.95 -5.50
C VAL A 133 5.59 9.89 -6.50
N GLN A 134 6.80 9.56 -6.88
CA GLN A 134 7.60 10.34 -7.82
C GLN A 134 7.83 9.57 -9.10
N VAL A 135 7.43 10.16 -10.22
CA VAL A 135 7.54 9.58 -11.57
C VAL A 135 8.69 10.27 -12.29
N ASP A 136 9.66 9.49 -12.76
CA ASP A 136 10.74 10.03 -13.59
C ASP A 136 10.35 9.99 -15.08
N THR A 137 9.80 11.08 -15.56
CA THR A 137 9.38 11.19 -16.97
C THR A 137 10.52 11.17 -17.98
N LYS A 138 11.77 11.21 -17.52
CA LYS A 138 12.98 11.08 -18.34
C LYS A 138 13.50 9.65 -18.43
N ASP A 139 12.92 8.73 -17.62
CA ASP A 139 13.32 7.33 -17.58
C ASP A 139 12.16 6.42 -17.95
N PRO A 140 11.87 6.26 -19.27
CA PRO A 140 10.81 5.36 -19.72
C PRO A 140 11.21 3.91 -19.49
N LEU A 141 10.21 3.07 -19.20
CA LEU A 141 10.41 1.63 -19.10
C LEU A 141 10.79 1.07 -20.47
N ASP A 142 11.71 0.10 -20.45
CA ASP A 142 12.01 -0.69 -21.65
C ASP A 142 10.91 -1.74 -21.83
N LEU A 143 10.06 -1.51 -22.85
CA LEU A 143 8.91 -2.37 -23.16
C LEU A 143 9.31 -3.79 -23.58
N ASP A 144 10.54 -4.00 -24.07
CA ASP A 144 11.05 -5.32 -24.48
C ASP A 144 11.23 -6.27 -23.28
N PHE A 145 11.30 -5.74 -22.06
CA PHE A 145 11.47 -6.50 -20.83
C PHE A 145 10.21 -6.54 -19.94
N ILE A 146 9.10 -5.96 -20.37
CA ILE A 146 7.84 -6.02 -19.64
C ILE A 146 7.08 -7.26 -20.08
N GLU A 147 6.93 -8.21 -19.16
CA GLU A 147 5.98 -9.31 -19.36
C GLU A 147 4.57 -8.72 -19.42
N GLU A 148 3.83 -9.01 -20.48
CA GLU A 148 2.41 -8.71 -20.55
C GLU A 148 1.68 -9.50 -19.46
N GLN A 149 1.35 -8.82 -18.39
CA GLN A 149 0.55 -9.38 -17.30
C GLN A 149 -0.92 -9.11 -17.55
N GLN A 150 -1.76 -10.12 -17.37
CA GLN A 150 -3.19 -9.90 -17.41
C GLN A 150 -3.63 -9.11 -16.17
N PRO A 151 -4.36 -8.00 -16.35
CA PRO A 151 -4.85 -7.23 -15.22
C PRO A 151 -5.75 -8.06 -14.31
N LEU A 152 -5.64 -7.82 -13.02
CA LEU A 152 -6.54 -8.38 -12.03
C LEU A 152 -7.98 -7.91 -12.31
N ASN A 153 -8.91 -8.84 -12.37
CA ASN A 153 -10.32 -8.52 -12.42
C ASN A 153 -10.84 -8.27 -10.99
N ILE A 154 -10.89 -7.01 -10.59
CA ILE A 154 -11.38 -6.62 -9.27
C ILE A 154 -12.85 -6.94 -9.15
N LEU A 155 -13.19 -7.69 -8.10
CA LEU A 155 -14.57 -7.95 -7.72
C LEU A 155 -15.13 -6.70 -7.04
N THR A 156 -15.87 -5.90 -7.78
CA THR A 156 -16.77 -4.90 -7.18
C THR A 156 -17.98 -5.67 -6.68
N GLY A 157 -18.36 -5.45 -5.42
CA GLY A 157 -19.51 -6.14 -4.82
C GLY A 157 -20.69 -6.14 -5.80
N SER A 158 -21.22 -7.32 -6.07
CA SER A 158 -22.38 -7.50 -6.92
C SER A 158 -23.49 -6.56 -6.47
N GLU A 159 -23.98 -5.74 -7.39
CA GLU A 159 -25.30 -5.15 -7.25
C GLU A 159 -26.26 -6.33 -7.05
N GLU A 160 -26.70 -6.53 -5.82
CA GLU A 160 -27.86 -7.38 -5.56
C GLU A 160 -29.07 -6.70 -6.21
N ASN A 161 -29.53 -7.29 -7.31
CA ASN A 161 -30.84 -7.02 -7.84
C ASN A 161 -31.93 -7.57 -6.91
#